data_0c69db1eebbccf88cdac69872bbd0a62
#
_entry.id   0c69db1eebbccf88cdac69872bbd0a62
#
_cell.length_a   1.000
_cell.length_b   1.000
_cell.length_c   1.000
_cell.angle_alpha   90.00
_cell.angle_beta   90.00
_cell.angle_gamma   90.00
#
_symmetry.space_group_name_H-M   'P 1'
#
loop_
_entity.id
_entity.type
_entity.pdbx_description
1 polymer ?
#
loop_
_entity_poly.entity_id
_entity_poly.type
_entity_poly.pdbx_seq_one_letter_code
_entity_poly.pdbx_strand_id
1 'polypeptide(L)'
;MVAPVVAVLAAAACLLNGCAQPAKPAPGSPGRAEVERLLATVRVVEVRPHPGGYERGCREGEGCVFGPAWSDDYEGAGGHDGCDTRNNVLARQLTGPAYRPGTRDCVVISGVLADPYTGTSVTFAKSDASNVPIDHVYPLAAAWDLGAAAWPLQRRVRFANDIDYNLQATTRAANQAKGDSTPAEWLPPSRPGHCFYAAKYLAVALRYDLPVTVGDHAAMRTIAGTCP
;
A
#
# COMPACT_ATOMS: atom_id res chain seq x y z
N MET A 1 57.10 -44.48 9.07
CA MET A 1 56.05 -43.84 9.91
C MET A 1 55.85 -42.45 9.37
N VAL A 2 54.85 -42.26 8.51
CA VAL A 2 54.54 -40.99 7.86
C VAL A 2 53.13 -40.64 8.31
N ALA A 3 52.99 -39.55 9.04
CA ALA A 3 51.68 -39.01 9.44
C ALA A 3 51.17 -38.10 8.28
N PRO A 4 49.85 -38.13 7.97
CA PRO A 4 49.31 -37.32 6.89
C PRO A 4 48.96 -35.90 7.37
N VAL A 5 49.40 -34.92 6.60
CA VAL A 5 48.95 -33.55 6.65
C VAL A 5 47.76 -33.43 5.70
N VAL A 6 46.56 -33.51 6.22
CA VAL A 6 45.32 -33.10 5.52
C VAL A 6 44.38 -32.50 6.53
N ALA A 7 44.37 -31.23 6.67
CA ALA A 7 43.21 -30.45 7.19
C ALA A 7 43.57 -28.97 7.33
N VAL A 8 43.72 -28.22 6.26
CA VAL A 8 43.53 -26.73 6.25
C VAL A 8 43.27 -26.30 4.82
N LEU A 9 42.05 -26.45 4.30
CA LEU A 9 41.64 -25.83 3.03
C LEU A 9 40.11 -25.65 2.93
N ALA A 10 39.41 -25.55 4.07
CA ALA A 10 37.95 -25.33 4.05
C ALA A 10 37.51 -23.95 4.63
N ALA A 11 38.47 -23.09 5.03
CA ALA A 11 38.12 -21.83 5.71
C ALA A 11 38.26 -20.56 4.86
N ALA A 12 38.69 -20.65 3.59
CA ALA A 12 38.98 -19.46 2.76
C ALA A 12 37.93 -19.09 1.74
N ALA A 13 36.82 -19.83 1.61
CA ALA A 13 35.79 -19.57 0.60
C ALA A 13 34.65 -18.64 1.05
N CYS A 14 34.55 -18.28 2.34
CA CYS A 14 33.48 -17.40 2.85
C CYS A 14 33.82 -15.91 2.90
N LEU A 15 35.02 -15.50 2.53
CA LEU A 15 35.49 -14.11 2.66
C LEU A 15 35.27 -13.23 1.41
N LEU A 16 34.78 -13.77 0.30
CA LEU A 16 34.58 -13.01 -0.94
C LEU A 16 33.10 -12.93 -1.40
N ASN A 17 32.17 -13.67 -0.79
CA ASN A 17 30.76 -13.44 -0.93
C ASN A 17 30.28 -12.80 0.37
N GLY A 18 30.29 -11.48 0.43
CA GLY A 18 29.59 -10.78 1.51
C GLY A 18 28.18 -11.35 1.58
N CYS A 19 27.86 -12.08 2.66
CA CYS A 19 26.50 -12.48 2.97
C CYS A 19 25.70 -11.18 3.06
N ALA A 20 25.02 -10.79 1.97
CA ALA A 20 24.10 -9.67 2.01
C ALA A 20 23.07 -9.99 3.09
N GLN A 21 23.15 -9.28 4.22
CA GLN A 21 22.13 -9.43 5.26
C GLN A 21 20.76 -9.19 4.61
N PRO A 22 19.77 -10.03 4.88
CA PRO A 22 18.43 -9.79 4.36
C PRO A 22 18.00 -8.38 4.78
N ALA A 23 17.56 -7.59 3.79
CA ALA A 23 17.14 -6.24 4.05
C ALA A 23 16.01 -6.24 5.09
N LYS A 24 16.14 -5.36 6.11
CA LYS A 24 15.15 -5.28 7.20
C LYS A 24 13.77 -4.94 6.62
N PRO A 25 12.71 -5.70 6.96
CA PRO A 25 11.36 -5.42 6.48
C PRO A 25 10.90 -4.00 6.81
N ALA A 26 10.03 -3.42 5.97
CA ALA A 26 9.44 -2.12 6.23
C ALA A 26 8.67 -2.14 7.57
N PRO A 27 8.64 -1.03 8.33
CA PRO A 27 7.86 -0.95 9.56
C PRO A 27 6.40 -1.38 9.35
N GLY A 28 5.87 -2.18 10.27
CA GLY A 28 4.52 -2.71 10.17
C GLY A 28 4.36 -3.90 9.22
N SER A 29 5.45 -4.43 8.64
CA SER A 29 5.39 -5.67 7.85
C SER A 29 5.03 -6.85 8.76
N PRO A 30 3.98 -7.63 8.41
CA PRO A 30 3.64 -8.84 9.15
C PRO A 30 4.60 -9.97 8.81
N GLY A 31 4.60 -10.98 9.67
CA GLY A 31 5.29 -12.23 9.41
C GLY A 31 4.59 -13.07 8.34
N ARG A 32 5.31 -14.09 7.84
CA ARG A 32 4.84 -15.03 6.82
C ARG A 32 3.47 -15.65 7.14
N ALA A 33 3.31 -16.16 8.36
CA ALA A 33 2.07 -16.85 8.77
C ALA A 33 0.83 -15.96 8.62
N GLU A 34 0.95 -14.67 8.88
CA GLU A 34 -0.16 -13.72 8.72
C GLU A 34 -0.51 -13.50 7.24
N VAL A 35 0.47 -13.34 6.37
CA VAL A 35 0.23 -13.18 4.92
C VAL A 35 -0.41 -14.45 4.34
N GLU A 36 0.08 -15.65 4.74
CA GLU A 36 -0.48 -16.94 4.31
C GLU A 36 -1.94 -17.09 4.79
N ARG A 37 -2.24 -16.69 6.04
CA ARG A 37 -3.60 -16.70 6.57
C ARG A 37 -4.55 -15.81 5.76
N LEU A 38 -4.13 -14.61 5.40
CA LEU A 38 -4.91 -13.69 4.56
C LEU A 38 -5.13 -14.27 3.16
N LEU A 39 -4.10 -14.86 2.56
CA LEU A 39 -4.17 -15.54 1.27
C LEU A 39 -5.16 -16.72 1.27
N ALA A 40 -5.17 -17.49 2.33
CA ALA A 40 -6.09 -18.65 2.46
C ALA A 40 -7.56 -18.23 2.58
N THR A 41 -7.83 -16.96 2.93
CA THR A 41 -9.20 -16.48 3.21
C THR A 41 -9.76 -15.64 2.05
N VAL A 42 -8.89 -14.98 1.27
CA VAL A 42 -9.33 -14.06 0.21
C VAL A 42 -9.99 -14.82 -0.95
N ARG A 43 -11.07 -14.26 -1.49
CA ARG A 43 -11.74 -14.80 -2.68
C ARG A 43 -10.88 -14.58 -3.93
N VAL A 44 -10.75 -15.61 -4.77
CA VAL A 44 -9.95 -15.57 -6.00
C VAL A 44 -10.85 -15.67 -7.22
N VAL A 45 -10.56 -14.89 -8.25
CA VAL A 45 -11.20 -14.93 -9.56
C VAL A 45 -10.14 -15.12 -10.66
N GLU A 46 -10.52 -15.68 -11.79
CA GLU A 46 -9.58 -15.97 -12.87
C GLU A 46 -8.89 -14.70 -13.40
N VAL A 47 -9.68 -13.70 -13.78
CA VAL A 47 -9.21 -12.46 -14.40
C VAL A 47 -9.99 -11.26 -13.87
N ARG A 48 -9.41 -10.07 -13.98
CA ARG A 48 -10.09 -8.81 -13.73
C ARG A 48 -11.08 -8.52 -14.85
N PRO A 49 -12.39 -8.45 -14.58
CA PRO A 49 -13.39 -8.03 -15.57
C PRO A 49 -13.27 -6.53 -15.84
N HIS A 50 -13.84 -6.08 -16.96
CA HIS A 50 -13.89 -4.65 -17.30
C HIS A 50 -15.33 -4.26 -17.67
N PRO A 51 -16.23 -4.07 -16.69
CA PRO A 51 -17.64 -3.79 -16.94
C PRO A 51 -17.88 -2.41 -17.58
N GLY A 52 -16.87 -1.54 -17.62
CA GLY A 52 -17.03 -0.16 -18.06
C GLY A 52 -17.64 0.75 -16.99
N GLY A 53 -17.87 2.03 -17.33
CA GLY A 53 -18.54 3.00 -16.45
C GLY A 53 -17.71 3.50 -15.28
N TYR A 54 -16.40 3.22 -15.23
CA TYR A 54 -15.51 3.82 -14.25
C TYR A 54 -15.21 5.28 -14.61
N GLU A 55 -15.79 6.20 -13.86
CA GLU A 55 -15.57 7.64 -14.01
C GLU A 55 -15.29 8.25 -12.63
N ARG A 56 -14.01 8.54 -12.34
CA ARG A 56 -13.58 9.04 -11.03
C ARG A 56 -13.83 10.54 -10.86
N GLY A 57 -13.77 11.31 -11.94
CA GLY A 57 -13.93 12.75 -11.91
C GLY A 57 -15.27 13.18 -11.31
N CYS A 58 -15.28 14.31 -10.58
CA CYS A 58 -16.46 14.85 -9.91
C CYS A 58 -16.79 16.29 -10.39
N ARG A 59 -16.40 16.65 -11.58
CA ARG A 59 -16.86 17.89 -12.22
C ARG A 59 -18.23 17.67 -12.86
N GLU A 60 -18.89 18.75 -13.22
CA GLU A 60 -20.15 18.70 -13.94
C GLU A 60 -20.03 17.81 -15.20
N GLY A 61 -20.92 16.82 -15.34
CA GLY A 61 -20.90 15.84 -16.43
C GLY A 61 -20.02 14.62 -16.20
N GLU A 62 -19.27 14.53 -15.09
CA GLU A 62 -18.47 13.35 -14.72
C GLU A 62 -19.23 12.44 -13.75
N GLY A 63 -18.90 11.15 -13.74
CA GLY A 63 -19.67 10.14 -13.01
C GLY A 63 -19.48 10.14 -11.50
N CYS A 64 -18.35 10.66 -10.99
CA CYS A 64 -18.04 10.76 -9.55
C CYS A 64 -18.28 9.45 -8.76
N VAL A 65 -17.95 8.32 -9.37
CA VAL A 65 -18.42 7.00 -8.91
C VAL A 65 -17.91 6.58 -7.53
N PHE A 66 -16.84 7.21 -7.00
CA PHE A 66 -16.36 7.03 -5.64
C PHE A 66 -16.56 8.27 -4.75
N GLY A 67 -17.40 9.21 -5.18
CA GLY A 67 -17.63 10.48 -4.49
C GLY A 67 -16.45 11.45 -4.60
N PRO A 68 -16.57 12.63 -3.98
CA PRO A 68 -15.53 13.65 -3.98
C PRO A 68 -14.21 13.12 -3.39
N ALA A 69 -13.09 13.53 -3.99
CA ALA A 69 -11.78 13.15 -3.48
C ALA A 69 -11.55 13.72 -2.07
N TRP A 70 -11.01 12.89 -1.18
CA TRP A 70 -10.62 13.27 0.19
C TRP A 70 -11.79 13.79 1.03
N SER A 71 -12.98 13.24 0.80
CA SER A 71 -14.19 13.62 1.53
C SER A 71 -14.03 13.39 3.02
N ASP A 72 -14.55 14.32 3.84
CA ASP A 72 -14.78 14.12 5.28
C ASP A 72 -16.17 13.49 5.54
N ASP A 73 -17.03 13.46 4.54
CA ASP A 73 -18.41 12.94 4.65
C ASP A 73 -18.46 11.43 4.37
N TYR A 74 -18.00 10.63 5.36
CA TYR A 74 -18.11 9.17 5.31
C TYR A 74 -18.09 8.54 6.71
N GLU A 75 -18.73 7.38 6.85
CA GLU A 75 -18.72 6.60 8.08
C GLU A 75 -17.39 5.80 8.20
N GLY A 76 -16.54 6.20 9.13
CA GLY A 76 -15.26 5.54 9.36
C GLY A 76 -14.27 6.39 10.15
N ALA A 77 -13.09 5.85 10.37
CA ALA A 77 -12.02 6.57 11.06
C ALA A 77 -11.59 7.79 10.25
N GLY A 78 -11.63 8.98 10.84
CA GLY A 78 -11.33 10.26 10.21
C GLY A 78 -12.45 10.81 9.33
N GLY A 79 -13.66 10.22 9.33
CA GLY A 79 -14.85 10.84 8.77
C GLY A 79 -15.54 11.74 9.79
N HIS A 80 -16.16 12.83 9.32
CA HIS A 80 -16.90 13.81 10.12
C HIS A 80 -16.07 14.47 11.25
N ASP A 81 -14.73 14.50 11.13
CA ASP A 81 -13.85 15.13 12.10
C ASP A 81 -13.51 16.60 11.74
N GLY A 82 -13.94 17.05 10.56
CA GLY A 82 -13.73 18.40 10.04
C GLY A 82 -12.40 18.56 9.30
N CYS A 83 -11.65 17.47 9.10
CA CYS A 83 -10.43 17.42 8.33
C CYS A 83 -10.64 16.63 7.03
N ASP A 84 -10.01 17.01 5.94
CA ASP A 84 -10.06 16.16 4.76
C ASP A 84 -9.25 14.87 4.97
N THR A 85 -9.68 13.80 4.32
CA THR A 85 -9.05 12.47 4.42
C THR A 85 -7.56 12.50 4.10
N ARG A 86 -7.11 13.32 3.14
CA ARG A 86 -5.68 13.43 2.81
C ARG A 86 -4.87 13.94 3.99
N ASN A 87 -5.34 14.97 4.67
CA ASN A 87 -4.67 15.51 5.86
C ASN A 87 -4.68 14.48 6.99
N ASN A 88 -5.75 13.70 7.18
CA ASN A 88 -5.80 12.63 8.17
C ASN A 88 -4.76 11.53 7.89
N VAL A 89 -4.57 11.13 6.64
CA VAL A 89 -3.50 10.19 6.26
C VAL A 89 -2.12 10.77 6.55
N LEU A 90 -1.86 12.01 6.16
CA LEU A 90 -0.58 12.68 6.41
C LEU A 90 -0.29 12.82 7.91
N ALA A 91 -1.28 13.22 8.70
CA ALA A 91 -1.14 13.33 10.16
C ALA A 91 -0.75 12.00 10.82
N ARG A 92 -1.27 10.87 10.31
CA ARG A 92 -0.99 9.53 10.85
C ARG A 92 0.32 8.91 10.36
N GLN A 93 0.72 9.19 9.11
CA GLN A 93 1.82 8.47 8.48
C GLN A 93 3.13 9.27 8.41
N LEU A 94 3.10 10.57 8.68
CA LEU A 94 4.31 11.38 8.81
C LEU A 94 4.85 11.32 10.25
N THR A 95 6.15 11.31 10.36
CA THR A 95 6.84 11.57 11.64
C THR A 95 7.00 13.07 11.82
N GLY A 96 6.66 13.59 13.02
CA GLY A 96 6.77 15.00 13.35
C GLY A 96 5.92 15.91 12.47
N PRO A 97 4.62 15.61 12.26
CA PRO A 97 3.77 16.47 11.45
C PRO A 97 3.65 17.85 12.09
N ALA A 98 3.83 18.91 11.30
CA ALA A 98 3.50 20.28 11.70
C ALA A 98 2.20 20.71 11.03
N TYR A 99 1.43 21.52 11.72
CA TYR A 99 0.09 21.93 11.29
C TYR A 99 0.01 23.44 11.07
N ARG A 100 -0.88 23.85 10.19
CA ARG A 100 -1.16 25.26 9.96
C ARG A 100 -1.87 25.84 11.19
N PRO A 101 -1.36 26.96 11.77
CA PRO A 101 -2.03 27.63 12.87
C PRO A 101 -3.49 27.97 12.57
N GLY A 102 -4.37 27.82 13.54
CA GLY A 102 -5.79 28.15 13.43
C GLY A 102 -6.65 27.13 12.68
N THR A 103 -6.10 25.97 12.31
CA THR A 103 -6.86 24.91 11.61
C THR A 103 -7.26 23.74 12.52
N ARG A 104 -7.12 23.88 13.81
CA ARG A 104 -7.40 22.78 14.80
C ARG A 104 -6.62 21.50 14.46
N ASP A 105 -5.37 21.65 14.04
CA ASP A 105 -4.48 20.57 13.61
C ASP A 105 -4.99 19.72 12.42
N CYS A 106 -5.93 20.26 11.62
CA CYS A 106 -6.41 19.60 10.43
C CYS A 106 -5.48 19.74 9.22
N VAL A 107 -4.78 20.88 9.06
CA VAL A 107 -3.98 21.09 7.86
C VAL A 107 -2.51 20.82 8.12
N VAL A 108 -2.03 19.66 7.68
CA VAL A 108 -0.61 19.28 7.75
C VAL A 108 0.19 20.11 6.75
N ILE A 109 1.26 20.78 7.20
CA ILE A 109 2.13 21.63 6.37
C ILE A 109 3.52 21.06 6.15
N SER A 110 4.02 20.20 7.05
CA SER A 110 5.31 19.52 6.88
C SER A 110 5.37 18.25 7.74
N GLY A 111 6.39 17.43 7.51
CA GLY A 111 6.69 16.20 8.24
C GLY A 111 7.62 15.31 7.42
N VAL A 112 7.95 14.13 7.93
CA VAL A 112 8.83 13.17 7.26
C VAL A 112 8.10 11.85 7.07
N LEU A 113 8.01 11.39 5.83
CA LEU A 113 7.45 10.08 5.47
C LEU A 113 8.58 9.04 5.43
N ALA A 114 8.44 7.96 6.19
CA ALA A 114 9.16 6.71 5.91
C ALA A 114 8.35 5.91 4.90
N ASP A 115 8.65 6.07 3.60
CA ASP A 115 7.85 5.49 2.53
C ASP A 115 8.04 3.95 2.45
N PRO A 116 7.01 3.15 2.74
CA PRO A 116 7.13 1.69 2.72
C PRO A 116 7.29 1.11 1.31
N TYR A 117 6.92 1.86 0.26
CA TYR A 117 7.05 1.38 -1.12
C TYR A 117 8.47 1.53 -1.66
N THR A 118 9.13 2.63 -1.34
CA THR A 118 10.50 2.90 -1.82
C THR A 118 11.57 2.55 -0.80
N GLY A 119 11.19 2.42 0.49
CA GLY A 119 12.13 2.24 1.59
C GLY A 119 12.94 3.50 1.90
N THR A 120 12.54 4.64 1.36
CA THR A 120 13.24 5.93 1.54
C THR A 120 12.51 6.84 2.52
N SER A 121 13.27 7.78 3.08
CA SER A 121 12.71 8.88 3.88
C SER A 121 12.48 10.09 3.00
N VAL A 122 11.27 10.66 3.04
CA VAL A 122 10.85 11.79 2.18
C VAL A 122 10.32 12.92 3.03
N THR A 123 10.89 14.11 2.87
CA THR A 123 10.34 15.32 3.51
C THR A 123 9.09 15.77 2.78
N PHE A 124 7.98 15.86 3.51
CA PHE A 124 6.75 16.46 3.03
C PHE A 124 6.74 17.96 3.32
N ALA A 125 6.40 18.75 2.33
CA ALA A 125 6.08 20.17 2.47
C ALA A 125 4.79 20.47 1.70
N LYS A 126 3.86 21.22 2.30
CA LYS A 126 2.58 21.56 1.63
C LYS A 126 2.75 22.42 0.38
N SER A 127 3.83 23.18 0.30
CA SER A 127 4.21 23.95 -0.92
C SER A 127 4.51 23.03 -2.11
N ASP A 128 4.90 21.77 -1.86
CA ASP A 128 5.13 20.74 -2.87
C ASP A 128 4.36 19.45 -2.52
N ALA A 129 3.07 19.62 -2.25
CA ALA A 129 2.19 18.54 -1.79
C ALA A 129 2.13 17.35 -2.76
N SER A 130 2.43 17.57 -4.04
CA SER A 130 2.42 16.53 -5.06
C SER A 130 3.57 15.54 -4.96
N ASN A 131 4.63 15.82 -4.19
CA ASN A 131 5.74 14.90 -3.97
C ASN A 131 5.37 13.71 -3.09
N VAL A 132 4.37 13.89 -2.21
CA VAL A 132 3.84 12.83 -1.36
C VAL A 132 2.34 12.67 -1.62
N PRO A 133 1.94 12.02 -2.71
CA PRO A 133 0.55 11.63 -2.94
C PRO A 133 0.10 10.57 -1.95
N ILE A 134 -1.21 10.36 -1.88
CA ILE A 134 -1.82 9.23 -1.18
C ILE A 134 -2.26 8.23 -2.24
N ASP A 135 -1.76 7.02 -2.14
CA ASP A 135 -2.15 5.88 -2.96
C ASP A 135 -3.36 5.16 -2.36
N HIS A 136 -4.22 4.62 -3.24
CA HIS A 136 -5.17 3.59 -2.87
C HIS A 136 -4.51 2.23 -3.05
N VAL A 137 -4.16 1.56 -1.95
CA VAL A 137 -3.42 0.27 -1.96
C VAL A 137 -4.13 -0.73 -2.85
N TYR A 138 -5.43 -0.90 -2.67
CA TYR A 138 -6.30 -1.56 -3.64
C TYR A 138 -6.88 -0.45 -4.55
N PRO A 139 -6.48 -0.39 -5.84
CA PRO A 139 -6.83 0.74 -6.71
C PRO A 139 -8.34 0.90 -6.91
N LEU A 140 -8.81 2.14 -7.02
CA LEU A 140 -10.25 2.41 -7.22
C LEU A 140 -10.78 1.77 -8.50
N ALA A 141 -10.02 1.84 -9.60
CA ALA A 141 -10.40 1.22 -10.87
C ALA A 141 -10.45 -0.31 -10.76
N ALA A 142 -9.47 -0.93 -10.09
CA ALA A 142 -9.50 -2.37 -9.85
C ALA A 142 -10.67 -2.79 -8.95
N ALA A 143 -10.96 -2.00 -7.91
CA ALA A 143 -12.12 -2.25 -7.06
C ALA A 143 -13.45 -2.15 -7.82
N TRP A 144 -13.57 -1.14 -8.71
CA TRP A 144 -14.72 -0.99 -9.58
C TRP A 144 -14.95 -2.24 -10.42
N ASP A 145 -13.91 -2.67 -11.12
CA ASP A 145 -13.94 -3.83 -12.00
C ASP A 145 -14.24 -5.13 -11.23
N LEU A 146 -13.72 -5.26 -10.02
CA LEU A 146 -13.82 -6.46 -9.20
C LEU A 146 -15.01 -6.48 -8.24
N GLY A 147 -15.97 -5.56 -8.41
CA GLY A 147 -17.26 -5.62 -7.73
C GLY A 147 -17.80 -4.32 -7.14
N ALA A 148 -16.96 -3.29 -6.95
CA ALA A 148 -17.43 -2.03 -6.36
C ALA A 148 -18.42 -1.27 -7.26
N ALA A 149 -18.48 -1.57 -8.56
CA ALA A 149 -19.49 -1.05 -9.48
C ALA A 149 -20.93 -1.34 -8.98
N ALA A 150 -21.14 -2.47 -8.31
CA ALA A 150 -22.43 -2.86 -7.75
C ALA A 150 -22.71 -2.31 -6.34
N TRP A 151 -21.75 -1.61 -5.70
CA TRP A 151 -21.96 -1.11 -4.35
C TRP A 151 -22.78 0.17 -4.32
N PRO A 152 -23.51 0.44 -3.21
CA PRO A 152 -24.07 1.76 -2.94
C PRO A 152 -22.95 2.82 -2.89
N LEU A 153 -23.28 4.06 -3.30
CA LEU A 153 -22.32 5.17 -3.31
C LEU A 153 -21.62 5.37 -1.95
N GLN A 154 -22.36 5.30 -0.85
CA GLN A 154 -21.79 5.46 0.50
C GLN A 154 -20.67 4.44 0.80
N ARG A 155 -20.85 3.18 0.37
CA ARG A 155 -19.79 2.14 0.53
C ARG A 155 -18.57 2.46 -0.34
N ARG A 156 -18.77 2.97 -1.56
CA ARG A 156 -17.69 3.40 -2.45
C ARG A 156 -16.93 4.61 -1.88
N VAL A 157 -17.64 5.60 -1.34
CA VAL A 157 -17.03 6.76 -0.67
C VAL A 157 -16.21 6.32 0.54
N ARG A 158 -16.75 5.45 1.38
CA ARG A 158 -16.01 4.88 2.51
C ARG A 158 -14.74 4.16 2.07
N PHE A 159 -14.82 3.32 1.05
CA PHE A 159 -13.66 2.60 0.50
C PHE A 159 -12.56 3.56 0.01
N ALA A 160 -12.94 4.61 -0.69
CA ALA A 160 -12.02 5.61 -1.23
C ALA A 160 -11.37 6.48 -0.15
N ASN A 161 -11.95 6.57 1.05
CA ASN A 161 -11.48 7.39 2.15
C ASN A 161 -11.05 6.57 3.38
N ASP A 162 -10.93 5.24 3.28
CA ASP A 162 -10.56 4.37 4.39
C ASP A 162 -9.08 4.52 4.74
N ILE A 163 -8.82 5.37 5.74
CA ILE A 163 -7.47 5.69 6.21
C ILE A 163 -6.79 4.56 6.97
N ASP A 164 -7.56 3.62 7.50
CA ASP A 164 -7.01 2.47 8.25
C ASP A 164 -6.52 1.38 7.30
N TYR A 165 -7.26 1.13 6.21
CA TYR A 165 -6.99 0.01 5.33
C TYR A 165 -6.44 0.41 3.96
N ASN A 166 -7.11 1.32 3.23
CA ASN A 166 -6.85 1.48 1.80
C ASN A 166 -5.90 2.62 1.42
N LEU A 167 -5.57 3.52 2.34
CA LEU A 167 -4.78 4.70 1.99
C LEU A 167 -3.34 4.60 2.50
N GLN A 168 -2.38 4.97 1.61
CA GLN A 168 -0.95 4.95 1.88
C GLN A 168 -0.26 6.17 1.27
N ALA A 169 0.38 6.98 2.11
CA ALA A 169 1.28 8.04 1.64
C ALA A 169 2.53 7.40 1.01
N THR A 170 2.94 7.88 -0.15
CA THR A 170 4.13 7.36 -0.85
C THR A 170 4.75 8.44 -1.73
N THR A 171 5.85 8.15 -2.42
CA THR A 171 6.44 9.07 -3.39
C THR A 171 5.59 9.18 -4.65
N ARG A 172 5.67 10.33 -5.33
CA ARG A 172 5.01 10.54 -6.64
C ARG A 172 5.42 9.47 -7.65
N ALA A 173 6.73 9.14 -7.71
CA ALA A 173 7.25 8.17 -8.67
C ALA A 173 6.66 6.78 -8.45
N ALA A 174 6.59 6.30 -7.20
CA ALA A 174 6.01 5.00 -6.89
C ALA A 174 4.51 4.96 -7.17
N ASN A 175 3.77 6.03 -6.79
CA ASN A 175 2.34 6.13 -7.04
C ASN A 175 2.00 6.15 -8.54
N GLN A 176 2.75 6.92 -9.33
CA GLN A 176 2.57 6.97 -10.79
C GLN A 176 2.92 5.66 -11.47
N ALA A 177 4.01 5.00 -11.04
CA ALA A 177 4.42 3.70 -11.57
C ALA A 177 3.39 2.61 -11.26
N LYS A 178 2.74 2.68 -10.09
CA LYS A 178 1.67 1.75 -9.73
C LYS A 178 0.39 2.02 -10.54
N GLY A 179 -0.06 3.26 -10.62
CA GLY A 179 -1.33 3.58 -11.27
C GLY A 179 -2.48 2.76 -10.69
N ASP A 180 -3.22 2.06 -11.56
CA ASP A 180 -4.31 1.16 -11.20
C ASP A 180 -3.93 -0.33 -11.28
N SER A 181 -2.62 -0.61 -11.35
CA SER A 181 -2.06 -1.97 -11.37
C SER A 181 -2.33 -2.73 -10.07
N THR A 182 -2.56 -4.02 -10.22
CA THR A 182 -2.72 -4.97 -9.12
C THR A 182 -1.39 -5.68 -8.81
N PRO A 183 -1.28 -6.49 -7.74
CA PRO A 183 -0.02 -7.12 -7.34
C PRO A 183 0.67 -7.99 -8.40
N ALA A 184 -0.09 -8.53 -9.37
CA ALA A 184 0.49 -9.28 -10.49
C ALA A 184 1.23 -8.39 -11.49
N GLU A 185 0.87 -7.10 -11.58
CA GLU A 185 1.36 -6.15 -12.57
C GLU A 185 2.40 -5.20 -11.98
N TRP A 186 2.27 -4.88 -10.69
CA TRP A 186 3.16 -3.98 -10.01
C TRP A 186 3.40 -4.38 -8.55
N LEU A 187 4.64 -4.27 -8.11
CA LEU A 187 5.06 -4.38 -6.72
C LEU A 187 5.92 -3.18 -6.32
N PRO A 188 5.94 -2.80 -5.03
CA PRO A 188 6.85 -1.79 -4.54
C PRO A 188 8.28 -2.01 -4.99
N PRO A 189 9.02 -0.96 -5.42
CA PRO A 189 10.42 -1.12 -5.85
C PRO A 189 11.34 -1.60 -4.72
N SER A 190 10.97 -1.32 -3.47
CA SER A 190 11.71 -1.81 -2.30
C SER A 190 11.22 -3.19 -1.87
N ARG A 191 12.07 -4.22 -2.02
CA ARG A 191 11.75 -5.59 -1.55
C ARG A 191 11.36 -5.66 -0.07
N PRO A 192 12.00 -4.92 0.87
CA PRO A 192 11.56 -4.83 2.25
C PRO A 192 10.10 -4.41 2.43
N GLY A 193 9.53 -3.68 1.49
CA GLY A 193 8.13 -3.25 1.49
C GLY A 193 7.12 -4.29 1.00
N HIS A 194 7.57 -5.40 0.42
CA HIS A 194 6.67 -6.37 -0.23
C HIS A 194 5.71 -7.02 0.77
N CYS A 195 6.19 -7.46 1.94
CA CYS A 195 5.33 -8.09 2.96
C CYS A 195 4.28 -7.10 3.49
N PHE A 196 4.68 -5.85 3.71
CA PHE A 196 3.76 -4.77 4.09
C PHE A 196 2.68 -4.57 3.02
N TYR A 197 3.08 -4.43 1.74
CA TYR A 197 2.17 -4.18 0.63
C TYR A 197 1.19 -5.35 0.42
N ALA A 198 1.69 -6.59 0.36
CA ALA A 198 0.87 -7.78 0.15
C ALA A 198 -0.18 -7.94 1.26
N ALA A 199 0.24 -7.80 2.52
CA ALA A 199 -0.69 -7.90 3.65
C ALA A 199 -1.74 -6.78 3.65
N LYS A 200 -1.32 -5.54 3.38
CA LYS A 200 -2.24 -4.41 3.33
C LYS A 200 -3.24 -4.57 2.19
N TYR A 201 -2.79 -4.99 0.99
CA TYR A 201 -3.67 -5.27 -0.15
C TYR A 201 -4.71 -6.35 0.18
N LEU A 202 -4.27 -7.46 0.77
CA LEU A 202 -5.15 -8.55 1.19
C LEU A 202 -6.12 -8.12 2.30
N ALA A 203 -5.66 -7.32 3.26
CA ALA A 203 -6.51 -6.80 4.32
C ALA A 203 -7.63 -5.91 3.77
N VAL A 204 -7.32 -5.06 2.78
CA VAL A 204 -8.33 -4.27 2.05
C VAL A 204 -9.32 -5.19 1.32
N ALA A 205 -8.81 -6.18 0.58
CA ALA A 205 -9.63 -7.13 -0.17
C ALA A 205 -10.63 -7.83 0.77
N LEU A 206 -10.17 -8.35 1.90
CA LEU A 206 -11.01 -9.02 2.90
C LEU A 206 -11.99 -8.06 3.58
N ARG A 207 -11.54 -6.85 3.94
CA ARG A 207 -12.38 -5.84 4.60
C ARG A 207 -13.60 -5.46 3.76
N TYR A 208 -13.44 -5.43 2.44
CA TYR A 208 -14.45 -4.97 1.50
C TYR A 208 -15.08 -6.11 0.68
N ASP A 209 -14.73 -7.36 0.97
CA ASP A 209 -15.17 -8.54 0.21
C ASP A 209 -14.86 -8.41 -1.30
N LEU A 210 -13.70 -7.85 -1.62
CA LEU A 210 -13.19 -7.80 -2.98
C LEU A 210 -12.34 -9.04 -3.27
N PRO A 211 -12.43 -9.62 -4.46
CA PRO A 211 -11.56 -10.71 -4.85
C PRO A 211 -10.18 -10.19 -5.24
N VAL A 212 -9.24 -11.13 -5.36
CA VAL A 212 -7.99 -10.93 -6.08
C VAL A 212 -7.98 -11.84 -7.30
N THR A 213 -7.19 -11.52 -8.34
CA THR A 213 -7.04 -12.43 -9.48
C THR A 213 -6.13 -13.62 -9.13
N VAL A 214 -6.18 -14.69 -9.94
CA VAL A 214 -5.22 -15.81 -9.82
C VAL A 214 -3.78 -15.30 -9.91
N GLY A 215 -3.50 -14.34 -10.79
CA GLY A 215 -2.19 -13.70 -10.92
C GLY A 215 -1.76 -12.95 -9.67
N ASP A 216 -2.66 -12.13 -9.08
CA ASP A 216 -2.40 -11.40 -7.84
C ASP A 216 -2.12 -12.35 -6.67
N HIS A 217 -2.95 -13.38 -6.55
CA HIS A 217 -2.80 -14.39 -5.51
C HIS A 217 -1.44 -15.12 -5.62
N ALA A 218 -1.01 -15.49 -6.84
CA ALA A 218 0.27 -16.12 -7.09
C ALA A 218 1.45 -15.19 -6.76
N ALA A 219 1.38 -13.91 -7.15
CA ALA A 219 2.38 -12.91 -6.85
C ALA A 219 2.53 -12.72 -5.32
N MET A 220 1.42 -12.52 -4.62
CA MET A 220 1.43 -12.33 -3.16
C MET A 220 1.85 -13.59 -2.39
N ARG A 221 1.55 -14.79 -2.89
CA ARG A 221 2.06 -16.05 -2.32
C ARG A 221 3.58 -16.17 -2.45
N THR A 222 4.14 -15.74 -3.58
CA THR A 222 5.60 -15.66 -3.76
C THR A 222 6.23 -14.72 -2.75
N ILE A 223 5.61 -13.55 -2.51
CA ILE A 223 6.03 -12.60 -1.47
C ILE A 223 5.97 -13.24 -0.08
N ALA A 224 4.88 -13.92 0.26
CA ALA A 224 4.72 -14.56 1.57
C ALA A 224 5.90 -15.49 1.91
N GLY A 225 6.42 -16.22 0.92
CA GLY A 225 7.61 -17.06 1.09
C GLY A 225 8.89 -16.30 1.47
N THR A 226 8.92 -14.98 1.32
CA THR A 226 10.07 -14.10 1.66
C THR A 226 9.85 -13.29 2.94
N CYS A 227 8.66 -13.34 3.52
CA CYS A 227 8.34 -12.62 4.76
C CYS A 227 9.00 -13.27 5.97
N PRO A 228 9.33 -12.48 7.03
CA PRO A 228 9.96 -12.98 8.24
C PRO A 228 9.11 -13.99 9.01
#